data_cb0ecc7f66f20a8329ff49f1a20f45c2
#
_entry.id   cb0ecc7f66f20a8329ff49f1a20f45c2
#
_cell.length_a   1.000
_cell.length_b   1.000
_cell.length_c   1.000
_cell.angle_alpha   90.00
_cell.angle_beta   90.00
_cell.angle_gamma   90.00
#
_symmetry.space_group_name_H-M   'P 1'
#
loop_
_entity.id
_entity.type
_entity.pdbx_description
1 polymer ?
#
loop_
_entity_poly.entity_id
_entity_poly.type
_entity_poly.pdbx_seq_one_letter_code
_entity_poly.pdbx_strand_id
1 'polypeptide(L)'
;MDNIQIRIMTYDDIPFICEADHDESAGFVEYLRNNLDNQENKKCSALLALYGGEVAGYVFLYYECKWGAMGNQGIPGIVDLIVFEPYRRKGVATALMDYAEDEARNIHSKIYLEVCLNSEYGPAQRFYVKRGYVPDGAGVYYEAKVLGVNEPCKNDDELSLCLVKEL
;
A
#
# COMPACT_ATOMS: atom_id res chain seq x y z
N MET A 1 2.29 4.28 -26.10
CA MET A 1 2.72 3.49 -24.93
C MET A 1 2.73 4.45 -23.76
N ASP A 2 1.91 4.17 -22.77
CA ASP A 2 1.85 5.02 -21.58
C ASP A 2 3.21 4.98 -20.91
N ASN A 3 3.82 6.16 -20.77
CA ASN A 3 5.18 6.30 -20.26
C ASN A 3 5.17 6.21 -18.71
N ILE A 4 4.79 5.04 -18.18
CA ILE A 4 4.86 4.75 -16.74
C ILE A 4 6.25 4.21 -16.45
N GLN A 5 6.92 4.83 -15.50
CA GLN A 5 8.20 4.38 -14.96
C GLN A 5 8.05 4.13 -13.48
N ILE A 6 8.46 2.96 -13.00
CA ILE A 6 8.55 2.66 -11.57
C ILE A 6 10.03 2.71 -11.16
N ARG A 7 10.31 3.36 -10.07
CA ARG A 7 11.63 3.42 -9.47
C ARG A 7 11.58 3.49 -7.95
N ILE A 8 12.70 3.28 -7.33
CA ILE A 8 12.87 3.51 -5.89
C ILE A 8 12.68 5.00 -5.58
N MET A 9 11.92 5.28 -4.55
CA MET A 9 11.71 6.62 -3.98
C MET A 9 12.95 7.09 -3.22
N THR A 10 13.21 8.38 -3.27
CA THR A 10 14.30 9.03 -2.56
C THR A 10 13.78 10.21 -1.74
N TYR A 11 14.60 10.75 -0.84
CA TYR A 11 14.24 11.94 -0.05
C TYR A 11 13.97 13.17 -0.91
N ASP A 12 14.60 13.27 -2.09
CA ASP A 12 14.39 14.39 -3.03
C ASP A 12 12.99 14.36 -3.66
N ASP A 13 12.29 13.23 -3.58
CA ASP A 13 10.92 13.11 -4.10
C ASP A 13 9.86 13.66 -3.16
N ILE A 14 10.16 13.82 -1.88
CA ILE A 14 9.19 14.23 -0.86
C ILE A 14 8.44 15.52 -1.24
N PRO A 15 9.11 16.60 -1.67
CA PRO A 15 8.39 17.83 -2.05
C PRO A 15 7.39 17.63 -3.19
N PHE A 16 7.74 16.83 -4.19
CA PHE A 16 6.87 16.53 -5.33
C PHE A 16 5.69 15.64 -4.95
N ILE A 17 5.88 14.70 -4.01
CA ILE A 17 4.81 13.87 -3.46
C ILE A 17 3.84 14.75 -2.65
N CYS A 18 4.35 15.62 -1.78
CA CYS A 18 3.54 16.53 -0.98
C CYS A 18 2.71 17.47 -1.86
N GLU A 19 3.30 18.03 -2.92
CA GLU A 19 2.59 18.85 -3.91
C GLU A 19 1.47 18.07 -4.61
N ALA A 20 1.76 16.84 -5.06
CA ALA A 20 0.81 16.00 -5.79
C ALA A 20 -0.34 15.49 -4.91
N ASP A 21 -0.10 15.28 -3.62
CA ASP A 21 -1.10 14.85 -2.62
C ASP A 21 -1.86 16.03 -1.99
N HIS A 22 -1.41 17.27 -2.27
CA HIS A 22 -1.93 18.49 -1.65
C HIS A 22 -1.82 18.49 -0.11
N ASP A 23 -0.83 17.79 0.43
CA ASP A 23 -0.52 17.75 1.86
C ASP A 23 0.97 18.06 2.11
N GLU A 24 1.24 19.28 2.55
CA GLU A 24 2.56 19.74 2.95
C GLU A 24 2.73 19.78 4.48
N SER A 25 1.84 19.11 5.22
CA SER A 25 1.92 19.08 6.68
C SER A 25 3.22 18.43 7.17
N ALA A 26 3.72 18.92 8.30
CA ALA A 26 4.93 18.37 8.91
C ALA A 26 4.76 16.87 9.24
N GLY A 27 3.54 16.46 9.60
CA GLY A 27 3.21 15.05 9.88
C GLY A 27 3.34 14.16 8.65
N PHE A 28 2.85 14.61 7.49
CA PHE A 28 2.97 13.85 6.24
C PHE A 28 4.43 13.78 5.75
N VAL A 29 5.16 14.88 5.82
CA VAL A 29 6.60 14.90 5.51
C VAL A 29 7.38 13.93 6.41
N GLU A 30 7.11 13.93 7.72
CA GLU A 30 7.73 13.00 8.66
C GLU A 30 7.35 11.55 8.36
N TYR A 31 6.10 11.28 8.02
CA TYR A 31 5.63 9.97 7.61
C TYR A 31 6.40 9.43 6.40
N LEU A 32 6.57 10.23 5.34
CA LEU A 32 7.37 9.85 4.16
C LEU A 32 8.84 9.61 4.52
N ARG A 33 9.44 10.47 5.36
CA ARG A 33 10.82 10.29 5.84
C ARG A 33 10.99 8.98 6.59
N ASN A 34 10.08 8.65 7.52
CA ASN A 34 10.14 7.42 8.30
C ASN A 34 10.09 6.17 7.40
N ASN A 35 9.31 6.20 6.31
CA ASN A 35 9.28 5.12 5.35
C ASN A 35 10.60 5.01 4.56
N LEU A 36 11.23 6.14 4.19
CA LEU A 36 12.54 6.14 3.54
C LEU A 36 13.66 5.70 4.49
N ASP A 37 13.61 6.07 5.77
CA ASP A 37 14.53 5.56 6.79
C ASP A 37 14.38 4.05 6.95
N ASN A 38 13.16 3.53 6.89
CA ASN A 38 12.91 2.08 6.89
C ASN A 38 13.46 1.42 5.62
N GLN A 39 13.40 2.06 4.47
CA GLN A 39 14.01 1.56 3.23
C GLN A 39 15.54 1.51 3.36
N GLU A 40 16.20 2.55 3.86
CA GLU A 40 17.66 2.55 4.11
C GLU A 40 18.06 1.42 5.09
N ASN A 41 17.21 1.15 6.08
CA ASN A 41 17.39 0.05 7.02
C ASN A 41 16.95 -1.32 6.47
N LYS A 42 16.67 -1.43 5.16
CA LYS A 42 16.29 -2.67 4.47
C LYS A 42 15.06 -3.37 5.05
N LYS A 43 14.10 -2.60 5.55
CA LYS A 43 12.83 -3.10 6.07
C LYS A 43 11.71 -3.08 5.03
N CYS A 44 11.83 -2.20 4.03
CA CYS A 44 10.86 -2.05 2.96
C CYS A 44 11.50 -1.52 1.67
N SER A 45 10.76 -1.59 0.58
CA SER A 45 10.96 -0.79 -0.63
C SER A 45 9.88 0.28 -0.72
N ALA A 46 10.30 1.52 -0.87
CA ALA A 46 9.43 2.64 -1.22
C ALA A 46 9.49 2.83 -2.74
N LEU A 47 8.39 2.57 -3.42
CA LEU A 47 8.30 2.61 -4.88
C LEU A 47 7.55 3.84 -5.34
N LEU A 48 8.10 4.57 -6.31
CA LEU A 48 7.50 5.75 -6.90
C LEU A 48 7.15 5.47 -8.36
N ALA A 49 5.94 5.86 -8.76
CA ALA A 49 5.51 5.85 -10.15
C ALA A 49 5.61 7.25 -10.75
N LEU A 50 6.20 7.33 -11.93
CA LEU A 50 6.17 8.50 -12.79
C LEU A 50 5.29 8.21 -14.01
N TYR A 51 4.49 9.18 -14.41
CA TYR A 51 3.70 9.16 -15.64
C TYR A 51 4.09 10.36 -16.51
N GLY A 52 4.73 10.10 -17.65
CA GLY A 52 5.25 11.18 -18.48
C GLY A 52 6.34 12.05 -17.82
N GLY A 53 6.99 11.53 -16.78
CA GLY A 53 8.01 12.24 -15.99
C GLY A 53 7.48 12.91 -14.71
N GLU A 54 6.16 13.00 -14.54
CA GLU A 54 5.52 13.60 -13.36
C GLU A 54 5.20 12.54 -12.30
N VAL A 55 5.27 12.90 -11.02
CA VAL A 55 4.95 12.02 -9.89
C VAL A 55 3.46 11.64 -9.94
N ALA A 56 3.18 10.35 -10.06
CA ALA A 56 1.84 9.82 -10.32
C ALA A 56 1.26 8.97 -9.18
N GLY A 57 2.10 8.49 -8.29
CA GLY A 57 1.69 7.66 -7.17
C GLY A 57 2.86 6.93 -6.53
N TYR A 58 2.59 6.22 -5.45
CA TYR A 58 3.60 5.45 -4.72
C TYR A 58 2.99 4.25 -4.01
N VAL A 59 3.85 3.35 -3.54
CA VAL A 59 3.50 2.23 -2.67
C VAL A 59 4.70 1.84 -1.81
N PHE A 60 4.44 1.36 -0.60
CA PHE A 60 5.47 0.74 0.23
C PHE A 60 5.26 -0.78 0.25
N LEU A 61 6.33 -1.52 -0.03
CA LEU A 61 6.41 -2.95 0.19
C LEU A 61 7.25 -3.20 1.45
N TYR A 62 6.62 -3.52 2.55
CA TYR A 62 7.32 -3.98 3.75
C TYR A 62 7.66 -5.46 3.65
N TYR A 63 8.92 -5.82 3.86
CA TYR A 63 9.36 -7.20 3.78
C TYR A 63 8.84 -8.07 4.92
N GLU A 64 8.59 -7.44 6.06
CA GLU A 64 7.83 -7.95 7.17
C GLU A 64 7.23 -6.77 7.94
N CYS A 65 5.91 -6.68 8.01
CA CYS A 65 5.25 -5.71 8.89
C CYS A 65 5.36 -6.17 10.34
N LYS A 66 5.53 -5.22 11.24
CA LYS A 66 5.49 -5.47 12.70
C LYS A 66 4.11 -5.20 13.30
N TRP A 67 3.15 -4.84 12.47
CA TRP A 67 1.78 -4.48 12.81
C TRP A 67 0.79 -5.08 11.81
N GLY A 68 -0.49 -4.90 12.11
CA GLY A 68 -1.57 -5.34 11.22
C GLY A 68 -1.89 -6.83 11.34
N ALA A 69 -2.80 -7.28 10.49
CA ALA A 69 -3.39 -8.62 10.52
C ALA A 69 -2.37 -9.76 10.43
N MET A 70 -1.32 -9.57 9.62
CA MET A 70 -0.25 -10.57 9.43
C MET A 70 1.10 -10.09 9.97
N GLY A 71 1.08 -9.20 10.95
CA GLY A 71 2.31 -8.71 11.58
C GLY A 71 3.16 -9.84 12.20
N ASN A 72 4.49 -9.72 12.08
CA ASN A 72 5.47 -10.66 12.62
C ASN A 72 5.36 -12.11 12.11
N GLN A 73 4.82 -12.32 10.91
CA GLN A 73 4.71 -13.65 10.28
C GLN A 73 5.72 -13.87 9.13
N GLY A 74 6.60 -12.89 8.88
CA GLY A 74 7.58 -12.96 7.79
C GLY A 74 6.96 -12.85 6.39
N ILE A 75 5.68 -12.48 6.29
CA ILE A 75 4.96 -12.31 5.03
C ILE A 75 5.07 -10.83 4.61
N PRO A 76 5.51 -10.51 3.37
CA PRO A 76 5.57 -9.14 2.91
C PRO A 76 4.18 -8.53 2.77
N GLY A 77 4.07 -7.25 3.13
CA GLY A 77 2.82 -6.51 3.13
C GLY A 77 2.90 -5.25 2.25
N ILE A 78 1.83 -5.01 1.50
CA ILE A 78 1.62 -3.75 0.78
C ILE A 78 1.04 -2.72 1.75
N VAL A 79 1.66 -1.55 1.80
CA VAL A 79 1.23 -0.42 2.62
C VAL A 79 1.09 0.81 1.70
N ASP A 80 -0.03 1.50 1.81
CA ASP A 80 -0.32 2.76 1.14
C ASP A 80 -0.07 2.78 -0.37
N LEU A 81 -0.86 2.01 -1.10
CA LEU A 81 -0.93 2.15 -2.55
C LEU A 81 -1.73 3.41 -2.89
N ILE A 82 -1.03 4.48 -3.25
CA ILE A 82 -1.61 5.77 -3.61
C ILE A 82 -1.40 6.06 -5.09
N VAL A 83 -2.46 6.46 -5.78
CA VAL A 83 -2.40 7.02 -7.14
C VAL A 83 -3.10 8.37 -7.13
N PHE A 84 -2.37 9.41 -7.48
CA PHE A 84 -2.89 10.78 -7.50
C PHE A 84 -3.99 10.94 -8.55
N GLU A 85 -4.97 11.77 -8.26
CA GLU A 85 -6.22 11.87 -9.02
C GLU A 85 -6.02 12.03 -10.54
N PRO A 86 -5.12 12.91 -11.04
CA PRO A 86 -4.91 13.08 -12.49
C PRO A 86 -4.40 11.82 -13.21
N TYR A 87 -3.83 10.86 -12.46
CA TYR A 87 -3.20 9.66 -13.01
C TYR A 87 -4.01 8.38 -12.75
N ARG A 88 -5.17 8.47 -12.09
CA ARG A 88 -6.08 7.33 -11.89
C ARG A 88 -6.59 6.78 -13.21
N ARG A 89 -6.86 5.48 -13.25
CA ARG A 89 -7.36 4.75 -14.43
C ARG A 89 -6.40 4.72 -15.63
N LYS A 90 -5.13 5.06 -15.43
CA LYS A 90 -4.07 5.04 -16.45
C LYS A 90 -3.06 3.89 -16.27
N GLY A 91 -3.36 2.88 -15.45
CA GLY A 91 -2.49 1.73 -15.25
C GLY A 91 -1.44 1.90 -14.15
N VAL A 92 -1.33 3.07 -13.50
CA VAL A 92 -0.30 3.36 -12.49
C VAL A 92 -0.33 2.39 -11.32
N ALA A 93 -1.51 2.13 -10.73
CA ALA A 93 -1.66 1.16 -9.63
C ALA A 93 -1.23 -0.25 -10.06
N THR A 94 -1.56 -0.65 -11.30
CA THR A 94 -1.15 -1.94 -11.85
C THR A 94 0.37 -2.05 -11.92
N ALA A 95 1.03 -1.03 -12.48
CA ALA A 95 2.49 -1.03 -12.62
C ALA A 95 3.22 -1.04 -11.26
N LEU A 96 2.73 -0.26 -10.28
CA LEU A 96 3.27 -0.28 -8.91
C LEU A 96 3.14 -1.67 -8.28
N MET A 97 1.96 -2.28 -8.38
CA MET A 97 1.71 -3.60 -7.80
C MET A 97 2.45 -4.71 -8.54
N ASP A 98 2.62 -4.63 -9.87
CA ASP A 98 3.43 -5.59 -10.62
C ASP A 98 4.87 -5.59 -10.10
N TYR A 99 5.45 -4.41 -9.91
CA TYR A 99 6.81 -4.28 -9.39
C TYR A 99 6.92 -4.80 -7.95
N ALA A 100 6.00 -4.41 -7.08
CA ALA A 100 6.00 -4.82 -5.67
C ALA A 100 5.81 -6.35 -5.52
N GLU A 101 4.90 -6.94 -6.29
CA GLU A 101 4.68 -8.40 -6.25
C GLU A 101 5.88 -9.17 -6.81
N ASP A 102 6.53 -8.67 -7.87
CA ASP A 102 7.74 -9.30 -8.41
C ASP A 102 8.90 -9.27 -7.40
N GLU A 103 9.05 -8.17 -6.65
CA GLU A 103 10.02 -8.08 -5.57
C GLU A 103 9.66 -9.02 -4.41
N ALA A 104 8.41 -9.04 -4.00
CA ALA A 104 7.92 -9.89 -2.91
C ALA A 104 8.12 -11.39 -3.18
N ARG A 105 8.05 -11.86 -4.44
CA ARG A 105 8.35 -13.26 -4.83
C ARG A 105 9.73 -13.74 -4.40
N ASN A 106 10.69 -12.84 -4.27
CA ASN A 106 12.04 -13.17 -3.81
C ASN A 106 12.12 -13.35 -2.28
N ILE A 107 11.05 -12.97 -1.56
CA ILE A 107 11.01 -12.99 -0.09
C ILE A 107 10.11 -14.13 0.39
N HIS A 108 8.90 -14.23 -0.17
CA HIS A 108 7.89 -15.20 0.26
C HIS A 108 6.95 -15.58 -0.89
N SER A 109 6.34 -16.76 -0.81
CA SER A 109 5.32 -17.21 -1.78
C SER A 109 3.96 -16.54 -1.63
N LYS A 110 3.80 -15.69 -0.60
CA LYS A 110 2.56 -14.94 -0.32
C LYS A 110 2.86 -13.48 -0.12
N ILE A 111 1.88 -12.66 -0.40
CA ILE A 111 1.84 -11.24 -0.08
C ILE A 111 0.47 -10.90 0.51
N TYR A 112 0.39 -9.89 1.37
CA TYR A 112 -0.88 -9.44 1.92
C TYR A 112 -1.01 -7.91 1.89
N LEU A 113 -2.23 -7.47 2.10
CA LEU A 113 -2.57 -6.07 2.35
C LEU A 113 -3.82 -6.00 3.24
N GLU A 114 -4.04 -4.86 3.85
CA GLU A 114 -5.30 -4.53 4.49
C GLU A 114 -6.02 -3.45 3.68
N VAL A 115 -7.32 -3.60 3.50
CA VAL A 115 -8.15 -2.61 2.83
C VAL A 115 -9.33 -2.23 3.70
N CYS A 116 -9.53 -0.94 3.90
CA CYS A 116 -10.64 -0.44 4.72
C CYS A 116 -11.98 -0.70 4.04
N LEU A 117 -13.05 -0.79 4.85
CA LEU A 117 -14.37 -1.24 4.40
C LEU A 117 -15.33 -0.09 4.08
N ASN A 118 -14.97 1.15 4.40
CA ASN A 118 -15.80 2.29 4.04
C ASN A 118 -15.86 2.51 2.51
N SER A 119 -16.83 3.30 2.06
CA SER A 119 -17.14 3.46 0.62
C SER A 119 -16.02 4.11 -0.20
N GLU A 120 -15.12 4.84 0.44
CA GLU A 120 -14.00 5.50 -0.24
C GLU A 120 -13.00 4.49 -0.80
N TYR A 121 -12.88 3.33 -0.17
CA TYR A 121 -12.01 2.23 -0.59
C TYR A 121 -12.65 1.26 -1.59
N GLY A 122 -13.91 1.48 -1.99
CA GLY A 122 -14.61 0.63 -2.95
C GLY A 122 -13.83 0.35 -4.25
N PRO A 123 -13.23 1.36 -4.89
CA PRO A 123 -12.36 1.16 -6.06
C PRO A 123 -11.14 0.28 -5.77
N ALA A 124 -10.49 0.47 -4.61
CA ALA A 124 -9.33 -0.31 -4.18
C ALA A 124 -9.72 -1.77 -3.89
N GLN A 125 -10.82 -2.01 -3.17
CA GLN A 125 -11.36 -3.35 -2.92
C GLN A 125 -11.57 -4.12 -4.23
N ARG A 126 -12.21 -3.51 -5.23
CA ARG A 126 -12.42 -4.12 -6.56
C ARG A 126 -11.12 -4.38 -7.30
N PHE A 127 -10.15 -3.48 -7.18
CA PHE A 127 -8.85 -3.61 -7.82
C PHE A 127 -8.08 -4.82 -7.28
N TYR A 128 -8.00 -4.96 -5.96
CA TYR A 128 -7.30 -6.08 -5.32
C TYR A 128 -7.95 -7.43 -5.61
N VAL A 129 -9.29 -7.52 -5.54
CA VAL A 129 -10.01 -8.76 -5.89
C VAL A 129 -9.76 -9.16 -7.34
N LYS A 130 -9.82 -8.22 -8.29
CA LYS A 130 -9.52 -8.49 -9.70
C LYS A 130 -8.06 -8.93 -9.93
N ARG A 131 -7.17 -8.51 -9.04
CA ARG A 131 -5.75 -8.86 -9.08
C ARG A 131 -5.46 -10.23 -8.44
N GLY A 132 -6.46 -10.89 -7.88
CA GLY A 132 -6.37 -12.23 -7.30
C GLY A 132 -6.12 -12.25 -5.80
N TYR A 133 -6.25 -11.12 -5.12
CA TYR A 133 -6.26 -11.09 -3.67
C TYR A 133 -7.59 -11.63 -3.14
N VAL A 134 -7.53 -12.46 -2.11
CA VAL A 134 -8.71 -13.06 -1.46
C VAL A 134 -8.64 -12.79 0.05
N PRO A 135 -9.79 -12.74 0.74
CA PRO A 135 -9.81 -12.62 2.20
C PRO A 135 -9.00 -13.74 2.87
N ASP A 136 -8.31 -13.42 3.95
CA ASP A 136 -7.51 -14.36 4.74
C ASP A 136 -8.34 -15.42 5.49
N GLY A 137 -9.65 -15.19 5.61
CA GLY A 137 -10.59 -16.08 6.30
C GLY A 137 -10.74 -15.81 7.79
N ALA A 138 -10.03 -14.86 8.36
CA ALA A 138 -10.14 -14.51 9.79
C ALA A 138 -11.34 -13.60 10.10
N GLY A 139 -11.93 -12.97 9.08
CA GLY A 139 -13.03 -12.04 9.22
C GLY A 139 -12.59 -10.59 9.13
N VAL A 140 -13.29 -9.72 9.84
CA VAL A 140 -13.05 -8.28 9.84
C VAL A 140 -12.07 -7.91 10.94
N TYR A 141 -11.18 -6.98 10.65
CA TYR A 141 -10.25 -6.42 11.61
C TYR A 141 -10.69 -5.01 12.04
N TYR A 142 -10.50 -4.69 13.29
CA TYR A 142 -10.65 -3.35 13.83
C TYR A 142 -9.47 -3.05 14.77
N GLU A 143 -8.80 -1.91 14.56
CA GLU A 143 -7.57 -1.57 15.31
C GLU A 143 -6.54 -2.74 15.30
N ALA A 144 -6.30 -3.30 14.13
CA ALA A 144 -5.38 -4.41 13.88
C ALA A 144 -5.70 -5.72 14.62
N LYS A 145 -6.92 -5.91 15.12
CA LYS A 145 -7.39 -7.13 15.80
C LYS A 145 -8.62 -7.68 15.12
N VAL A 146 -8.77 -9.00 15.11
CA VAL A 146 -10.02 -9.63 14.63
C VAL A 146 -11.18 -9.13 15.48
N LEU A 147 -12.17 -8.54 14.81
CA LEU A 147 -13.38 -8.04 15.45
C LEU A 147 -14.30 -9.21 15.77
N GLY A 148 -14.69 -9.34 17.03
CA GLY A 148 -15.62 -10.38 17.50
C GLY A 148 -17.03 -10.15 16.98
N VAL A 149 -17.81 -11.23 16.92
CA VAL A 149 -19.23 -11.16 16.52
C VAL A 149 -20.01 -10.32 17.53
N ASN A 150 -20.76 -9.33 17.05
CA ASN A 150 -21.52 -8.33 17.83
C ASN A 150 -20.66 -7.33 18.62
N GLU A 151 -19.36 -7.28 18.41
CA GLU A 151 -18.53 -6.22 18.96
C GLU A 151 -18.80 -4.88 18.25
N PRO A 152 -18.89 -3.77 18.98
CA PRO A 152 -19.09 -2.45 18.37
C PRO A 152 -17.81 -1.99 17.66
N CYS A 153 -17.97 -1.34 16.50
CA CYS A 153 -16.89 -0.69 15.77
C CYS A 153 -17.39 0.57 15.07
N LYS A 154 -16.46 1.34 14.50
CA LYS A 154 -16.78 2.45 13.59
C LYS A 154 -16.40 2.05 12.17
N ASN A 155 -17.16 2.59 11.21
CA ASN A 155 -16.80 2.46 9.79
C ASN A 155 -15.82 3.56 9.38
N ASP A 156 -14.64 3.53 9.95
CA ASP A 156 -13.49 4.41 9.72
C ASP A 156 -12.32 3.63 9.11
N ASP A 157 -11.13 4.23 9.08
CA ASP A 157 -9.94 3.63 8.47
C ASP A 157 -9.29 2.53 9.34
N GLU A 158 -9.80 2.29 10.54
CA GLU A 158 -9.38 1.18 11.39
C GLU A 158 -10.17 -0.11 11.13
N LEU A 159 -11.31 -0.01 10.40
CA LEU A 159 -12.13 -1.16 10.02
C LEU A 159 -11.67 -1.70 8.67
N SER A 160 -11.03 -2.86 8.67
CA SER A 160 -10.38 -3.40 7.48
C SER A 160 -10.66 -4.89 7.25
N LEU A 161 -10.35 -5.33 6.04
CA LEU A 161 -10.28 -6.72 5.64
C LEU A 161 -8.85 -7.03 5.20
N CYS A 162 -8.28 -8.08 5.76
CA CYS A 162 -6.98 -8.58 5.32
C CYS A 162 -7.16 -9.43 4.06
N LEU A 163 -6.47 -9.08 3.01
CA LEU A 163 -6.45 -9.80 1.74
C LEU A 163 -5.08 -10.40 1.49
N VAL A 164 -5.03 -11.64 1.03
CA VAL A 164 -3.80 -12.38 0.73
C VAL A 164 -3.80 -12.84 -0.72
N LYS A 165 -2.61 -13.00 -1.28
CA LYS A 165 -2.38 -13.53 -2.61
C LYS A 165 -1.19 -14.48 -2.61
N GLU A 166 -1.33 -15.64 -3.25
CA GLU A 166 -0.19 -16.49 -3.62
C GLU A 166 0.53 -15.88 -4.82
N LEU A 167 1.87 -15.81 -4.78
CA LEU A 167 2.72 -15.15 -5.77
C LEU A 167 3.28 -16.11 -6.81
#